data_5de950af5a9f9fdf6fa4b3342e0f6f53
#
_entry.id   5de950af5a9f9fdf6fa4b3342e0f6f53
#
_cell.length_a   1.000
_cell.length_b   1.000
_cell.length_c   1.000
_cell.angle_alpha   90.00
_cell.angle_beta   90.00
_cell.angle_gamma   90.00
#
_symmetry.space_group_name_H-M   'P 1'
#
loop_
_entity.id
_entity.type
_entity.pdbx_description
1 polymer ?
#
loop_
_entity_poly.entity_id
_entity_poly.type
_entity_poly.pdbx_seq_one_letter_code
_entity_poly.pdbx_strand_id
1 'polypeptide(L)'
;MAQKGLQVTQDELARNLTQRFILGDEAQNGLMPSARLLAEEFGVSRLFLREVLAGLQRQGLIETVPGKGVYVKKPDMLNAARNVHVAVLQSSATARHLIEARAHLEEQCAAYAALRATSTDIEQLEVALKAFDNATSLVPKAQADIAFHSLLARSTQNPVLQIMFGSITSLAFETMLRSLSDPAIFKLGAPLHHTILKAIKKKDAVAAQKAMSKHLHIAEDSYATDLDNKLSDIADRIVKEILHSTLTVEEVLDSALRDFKSGIVNS
;
A
#
# COMPACT_ATOMS: atom_id res chain seq x y z
N MET A 1 -5.15 7.87 -54.38
CA MET A 1 -5.04 8.70 -53.13
C MET A 1 -4.94 7.75 -51.96
N ALA A 2 -3.74 7.55 -51.46
CA ALA A 2 -3.53 6.67 -50.28
C ALA A 2 -4.06 7.40 -49.04
N GLN A 3 -5.06 6.81 -48.37
CA GLN A 3 -5.46 7.22 -47.04
C GLN A 3 -4.23 7.13 -46.15
N LYS A 4 -3.74 8.28 -45.66
CA LYS A 4 -2.82 8.35 -44.54
C LYS A 4 -3.56 7.74 -43.36
N GLY A 5 -3.34 6.44 -43.08
CA GLY A 5 -3.79 5.82 -41.86
C GLY A 5 -3.24 6.62 -40.69
N LEU A 6 -4.09 7.07 -39.78
CA LEU A 6 -3.67 7.66 -38.51
C LEU A 6 -2.71 6.66 -37.87
N GLN A 7 -1.47 7.08 -37.71
CA GLN A 7 -0.43 6.27 -37.05
C GLN A 7 -0.77 6.24 -35.58
N VAL A 8 -1.20 5.07 -35.07
CA VAL A 8 -1.55 4.87 -33.66
C VAL A 8 -0.36 5.29 -32.79
N THR A 9 -0.58 6.18 -31.86
CA THR A 9 0.45 6.61 -30.91
C THR A 9 0.69 5.56 -29.81
N GLN A 10 1.85 5.62 -29.12
CA GLN A 10 2.13 4.72 -28.01
C GLN A 10 1.07 4.84 -26.91
N ASP A 11 0.63 6.06 -26.59
CA ASP A 11 -0.38 6.30 -25.55
C ASP A 11 -1.77 5.78 -25.96
N GLU A 12 -2.14 5.88 -27.23
CA GLU A 12 -3.40 5.32 -27.73
C GLU A 12 -3.38 3.79 -27.66
N LEU A 13 -2.28 3.18 -28.07
CA LEU A 13 -2.13 1.73 -27.99
C LEU A 13 -2.10 1.25 -26.52
N ALA A 14 -1.38 1.94 -25.67
CA ALA A 14 -1.36 1.64 -24.23
C ALA A 14 -2.76 1.72 -23.61
N ARG A 15 -3.53 2.79 -23.91
CA ARG A 15 -4.93 2.92 -23.45
C ARG A 15 -5.81 1.79 -23.95
N ASN A 16 -5.70 1.42 -25.25
CA ASN A 16 -6.48 0.32 -25.81
C ASN A 16 -6.17 -1.02 -25.13
N LEU A 17 -4.88 -1.34 -24.96
CA LEU A 17 -4.46 -2.56 -24.28
C LEU A 17 -4.93 -2.59 -22.81
N THR A 18 -4.83 -1.45 -22.12
CA THR A 18 -5.33 -1.31 -20.75
C THR A 18 -6.83 -1.54 -20.67
N GLN A 19 -7.60 -0.90 -21.54
CA GLN A 19 -9.05 -1.02 -21.51
C GLN A 19 -9.53 -2.44 -21.82
N ARG A 20 -8.89 -3.12 -22.77
CA ARG A 20 -9.33 -4.45 -23.22
C ARG A 20 -8.87 -5.58 -22.29
N PHE A 21 -7.61 -5.56 -21.88
CA PHE A 21 -6.98 -6.69 -21.20
C PHE A 21 -6.82 -6.49 -19.70
N ILE A 22 -6.65 -5.27 -19.23
CA ILE A 22 -6.38 -4.98 -17.80
C ILE A 22 -7.67 -4.63 -17.06
N LEU A 23 -8.51 -3.78 -17.65
CA LEU A 23 -9.81 -3.39 -17.07
C LEU A 23 -10.97 -4.23 -17.61
N GLY A 24 -10.83 -4.79 -18.81
CA GLY A 24 -11.76 -5.72 -19.43
C GLY A 24 -11.40 -7.18 -19.15
N ASP A 25 -12.08 -8.08 -19.81
CA ASP A 25 -12.02 -9.53 -19.62
C ASP A 25 -11.40 -10.31 -20.81
N GLU A 26 -10.78 -9.59 -21.78
CA GLU A 26 -10.20 -10.24 -22.96
C GLU A 26 -8.92 -11.06 -22.68
N ALA A 27 -8.30 -10.90 -21.50
CA ALA A 27 -7.16 -11.72 -21.08
C ALA A 27 -7.65 -13.06 -20.50
N GLN A 28 -7.39 -14.16 -21.20
CA GLN A 28 -7.78 -15.50 -20.76
C GLN A 28 -6.91 -15.97 -19.60
N ASN A 29 -7.49 -16.12 -18.41
CA ASN A 29 -6.76 -16.42 -17.18
C ASN A 29 -5.59 -15.46 -16.92
N GLY A 30 -5.77 -14.19 -17.31
CA GLY A 30 -4.74 -13.16 -17.20
C GLY A 30 -3.69 -13.19 -18.32
N LEU A 31 -3.68 -14.18 -19.23
CA LEU A 31 -2.74 -14.26 -20.34
C LEU A 31 -3.26 -13.40 -21.51
N MET A 32 -2.43 -12.45 -21.94
CA MET A 32 -2.68 -11.64 -23.13
C MET A 32 -2.32 -12.42 -24.41
N PRO A 33 -2.92 -12.07 -25.57
CA PRO A 33 -2.47 -12.59 -26.86
C PRO A 33 -0.98 -12.33 -27.08
N SER A 34 -0.33 -13.17 -27.91
CA SER A 34 1.10 -13.00 -28.17
C SER A 34 1.40 -11.63 -28.80
N ALA A 35 2.60 -11.09 -28.52
CA ALA A 35 3.03 -9.81 -29.11
C ALA A 35 2.98 -9.81 -30.65
N ARG A 36 3.10 -10.99 -31.29
CA ARG A 36 2.92 -11.11 -32.74
C ARG A 36 1.48 -10.84 -33.16
N LEU A 37 0.52 -11.49 -32.50
CA LEU A 37 -0.90 -11.33 -32.79
C LEU A 37 -1.39 -9.90 -32.53
N LEU A 38 -0.99 -9.30 -31.40
CA LEU A 38 -1.32 -7.93 -31.07
C LEU A 38 -0.72 -6.93 -32.08
N ALA A 39 0.53 -7.13 -32.53
CA ALA A 39 1.13 -6.27 -33.54
C ALA A 39 0.39 -6.36 -34.89
N GLU A 40 -0.02 -7.55 -35.30
CA GLU A 40 -0.82 -7.78 -36.51
C GLU A 40 -2.21 -7.13 -36.37
N GLU A 41 -2.88 -7.30 -35.22
CA GLU A 41 -4.22 -6.76 -34.95
C GLU A 41 -4.25 -5.22 -34.98
N PHE A 42 -3.27 -4.58 -34.33
CA PHE A 42 -3.19 -3.12 -34.26
C PHE A 42 -2.49 -2.48 -35.46
N GLY A 43 -1.98 -3.28 -36.41
CA GLY A 43 -1.26 -2.77 -37.58
C GLY A 43 0.03 -2.05 -37.27
N VAL A 44 0.73 -2.42 -36.16
CA VAL A 44 1.96 -1.78 -35.70
C VAL A 44 3.17 -2.72 -35.81
N SER A 45 4.39 -2.14 -35.77
CA SER A 45 5.58 -2.97 -35.75
C SER A 45 5.72 -3.71 -34.40
N ARG A 46 6.35 -4.88 -34.41
CA ARG A 46 6.64 -5.63 -33.19
C ARG A 46 7.52 -4.85 -32.21
N LEU A 47 8.43 -4.02 -32.74
CA LEU A 47 9.28 -3.16 -31.89
C LEU A 47 8.43 -2.12 -31.17
N PHE A 48 7.58 -1.42 -31.90
CA PHE A 48 6.66 -0.42 -31.34
C PHE A 48 5.76 -1.02 -30.25
N LEU A 49 5.16 -2.19 -30.49
CA LEU A 49 4.36 -2.87 -29.49
C LEU A 49 5.18 -3.27 -28.26
N ARG A 50 6.41 -3.74 -28.44
CA ARG A 50 7.30 -4.10 -27.31
C ARG A 50 7.61 -2.90 -26.42
N GLU A 51 7.79 -1.71 -26.98
CA GLU A 51 7.99 -0.48 -26.22
C GLU A 51 6.77 -0.13 -25.39
N VAL A 52 5.57 -0.26 -25.96
CA VAL A 52 4.30 -0.04 -25.24
C VAL A 52 4.13 -1.06 -24.12
N LEU A 53 4.34 -2.35 -24.39
CA LEU A 53 4.27 -3.38 -23.35
C LEU A 53 5.32 -3.16 -22.24
N ALA A 54 6.54 -2.74 -22.58
CA ALA A 54 7.55 -2.37 -21.58
C ALA A 54 7.11 -1.18 -20.72
N GLY A 55 6.37 -0.22 -21.31
CA GLY A 55 5.73 0.87 -20.57
C GLY A 55 4.71 0.36 -19.55
N LEU A 56 3.78 -0.49 -20.00
CA LEU A 56 2.77 -1.10 -19.10
C LEU A 56 3.41 -1.97 -18.01
N GLN A 57 4.50 -2.67 -18.33
CA GLN A 57 5.24 -3.48 -17.36
C GLN A 57 5.94 -2.61 -16.30
N ARG A 58 6.53 -1.47 -16.69
CA ARG A 58 7.10 -0.49 -15.72
C ARG A 58 6.02 0.08 -14.79
N GLN A 59 4.79 0.25 -15.30
CA GLN A 59 3.63 0.66 -14.48
C GLN A 59 3.12 -0.47 -13.58
N GLY A 60 3.66 -1.69 -13.69
CA GLY A 60 3.22 -2.85 -12.90
C GLY A 60 1.87 -3.42 -13.30
N LEU A 61 1.36 -3.08 -14.49
CA LEU A 61 0.06 -3.53 -14.98
C LEU A 61 0.13 -4.92 -15.62
N ILE A 62 1.28 -5.29 -16.17
CA ILE A 62 1.54 -6.59 -16.80
C ILE A 62 2.92 -7.12 -16.37
N GLU A 63 3.13 -8.42 -16.59
CA GLU A 63 4.45 -9.05 -16.48
C GLU A 63 4.73 -9.93 -17.70
N THR A 64 5.99 -9.94 -18.14
CA THR A 64 6.44 -10.83 -19.19
C THR A 64 7.15 -12.03 -18.58
N VAL A 65 6.59 -13.22 -18.78
CA VAL A 65 7.19 -14.47 -18.30
C VAL A 65 7.90 -15.15 -19.48
N PRO A 66 9.24 -15.33 -19.44
CA PRO A 66 9.98 -15.93 -20.53
C PRO A 66 9.41 -17.30 -20.94
N GLY A 67 9.15 -17.48 -22.22
CA GLY A 67 8.59 -18.73 -22.76
C GLY A 67 7.09 -18.97 -22.51
N LYS A 68 6.44 -18.15 -21.66
CA LYS A 68 5.02 -18.33 -21.31
C LYS A 68 4.11 -17.22 -21.85
N GLY A 69 4.63 -15.99 -22.00
CA GLY A 69 3.86 -14.88 -22.56
C GLY A 69 3.77 -13.66 -21.65
N VAL A 70 2.79 -12.80 -21.93
CA VAL A 70 2.51 -11.57 -21.18
C VAL A 70 1.26 -11.77 -20.36
N TYR A 71 1.34 -11.53 -19.07
CA TYR A 71 0.25 -11.71 -18.12
C TYR A 71 -0.18 -10.37 -17.50
N VAL A 72 -1.47 -10.18 -17.35
CA VAL A 72 -2.05 -9.07 -16.59
C VAL A 72 -1.75 -9.32 -15.12
N LYS A 73 -1.19 -8.34 -14.45
CA LYS A 73 -0.96 -8.38 -12.99
C LYS A 73 -2.20 -7.94 -12.23
N LYS A 74 -2.42 -8.55 -11.09
CA LYS A 74 -3.32 -7.97 -10.09
C LYS A 74 -2.75 -6.63 -9.63
N PRO A 75 -3.60 -5.65 -9.29
CA PRO A 75 -3.14 -4.35 -8.79
C PRO A 75 -2.09 -4.53 -7.70
N ASP A 76 -0.92 -3.95 -7.88
CA ASP A 76 0.15 -3.95 -6.90
C ASP A 76 0.11 -2.64 -6.11
N MET A 77 -0.35 -2.74 -4.87
CA MET A 77 -0.45 -1.62 -3.95
C MET A 77 0.90 -0.94 -3.71
N LEU A 78 2.01 -1.70 -3.77
CA LEU A 78 3.35 -1.16 -3.57
C LEU A 78 3.78 -0.23 -4.71
N ASN A 79 3.42 -0.53 -5.96
CA ASN A 79 3.70 0.38 -7.07
C ASN A 79 2.94 1.71 -6.95
N ALA A 80 1.67 1.66 -6.52
CA ALA A 80 0.91 2.86 -6.22
C ALA A 80 1.54 3.64 -5.06
N ALA A 81 1.93 2.96 -3.99
CA ALA A 81 2.59 3.55 -2.83
C ALA A 81 3.90 4.25 -3.20
N ARG A 82 4.75 3.66 -4.03
CA ARG A 82 6.01 4.27 -4.48
C ARG A 82 5.81 5.59 -5.21
N ASN A 83 4.87 5.65 -6.14
CA ASN A 83 4.58 6.87 -6.90
C ASN A 83 4.04 7.98 -5.98
N VAL A 84 3.14 7.65 -5.05
CA VAL A 84 2.62 8.60 -4.06
C VAL A 84 3.72 9.03 -3.10
N HIS A 85 4.55 8.10 -2.60
CA HIS A 85 5.68 8.39 -1.72
C HIS A 85 6.62 9.43 -2.34
N VAL A 86 7.07 9.19 -3.58
CA VAL A 86 7.95 10.14 -4.31
C VAL A 86 7.27 11.49 -4.47
N ALA A 87 5.99 11.52 -4.89
CA ALA A 87 5.26 12.77 -5.06
C ALA A 87 5.11 13.56 -3.76
N VAL A 88 4.86 12.87 -2.64
CA VAL A 88 4.77 13.49 -1.31
C VAL A 88 6.12 14.03 -0.85
N LEU A 89 7.22 13.27 -1.02
CA LEU A 89 8.55 13.74 -0.64
C LEU A 89 9.03 14.92 -1.51
N GLN A 90 8.62 14.99 -2.78
CA GLN A 90 8.90 16.15 -3.65
C GLN A 90 8.04 17.37 -3.32
N SER A 91 6.94 17.18 -2.60
CA SER A 91 6.10 18.28 -2.14
C SER A 91 6.69 18.95 -0.89
N SER A 92 6.06 20.02 -0.43
CA SER A 92 6.40 20.62 0.87
C SER A 92 5.61 19.99 2.02
N ALA A 93 5.19 18.73 1.89
CA ALA A 93 4.42 18.04 2.92
C ALA A 93 5.25 17.86 4.19
N THR A 94 4.60 18.08 5.34
CA THR A 94 5.17 17.94 6.67
C THR A 94 4.62 16.70 7.38
N ALA A 95 5.21 16.33 8.51
CA ALA A 95 4.67 15.26 9.35
C ALA A 95 3.21 15.54 9.76
N ARG A 96 2.87 16.79 10.08
CA ARG A 96 1.50 17.22 10.38
C ARG A 96 0.53 16.85 9.26
N HIS A 97 0.84 17.19 8.02
CA HIS A 97 -0.01 16.87 6.86
C HIS A 97 -0.24 15.36 6.70
N LEU A 98 0.79 14.55 6.94
CA LEU A 98 0.65 13.09 6.89
C LEU A 98 -0.24 12.56 8.02
N ILE A 99 -0.07 13.06 9.25
CA ILE A 99 -0.85 12.63 10.42
C ILE A 99 -2.32 13.03 10.23
N GLU A 100 -2.60 14.23 9.75
CA GLU A 100 -3.96 14.67 9.41
C GLU A 100 -4.61 13.77 8.36
N ALA A 101 -3.87 13.43 7.29
CA ALA A 101 -4.36 12.52 6.25
C ALA A 101 -4.62 11.11 6.79
N ARG A 102 -3.72 10.59 7.63
CA ARG A 102 -3.89 9.30 8.31
C ARG A 102 -5.10 9.32 9.24
N ALA A 103 -5.27 10.36 10.05
CA ALA A 103 -6.39 10.48 10.95
C ALA A 103 -7.73 10.39 10.20
N HIS A 104 -7.90 11.18 9.16
CA HIS A 104 -9.12 11.16 8.35
C HIS A 104 -9.38 9.80 7.69
N LEU A 105 -8.34 9.13 7.20
CA LEU A 105 -8.49 7.85 6.52
C LEU A 105 -8.68 6.70 7.50
N GLU A 106 -7.82 6.57 8.51
CA GLU A 106 -7.79 5.41 9.39
C GLU A 106 -8.91 5.40 10.43
N GLU A 107 -9.35 6.57 10.91
CA GLU A 107 -10.54 6.68 11.76
C GLU A 107 -11.79 6.16 11.06
N GLN A 108 -11.99 6.53 9.78
CA GLN A 108 -13.12 6.03 9.01
C GLN A 108 -12.96 4.55 8.67
N CYS A 109 -11.72 4.09 8.39
CA CYS A 109 -11.46 2.66 8.20
C CYS A 109 -11.84 1.86 9.45
N ALA A 110 -11.50 2.32 10.65
CA ALA A 110 -11.86 1.66 11.90
C ALA A 110 -13.40 1.58 12.10
N ALA A 111 -14.10 2.68 11.83
CA ALA A 111 -15.56 2.71 11.90
C ALA A 111 -16.21 1.73 10.91
N TYR A 112 -15.77 1.73 9.65
CA TYR A 112 -16.31 0.82 8.65
C TYR A 112 -15.91 -0.64 8.89
N ALA A 113 -14.70 -0.91 9.37
CA ALA A 113 -14.29 -2.26 9.76
C ALA A 113 -15.19 -2.82 10.86
N ALA A 114 -15.57 -2.01 11.86
CA ALA A 114 -16.51 -2.43 12.90
C ALA A 114 -17.88 -2.87 12.32
N LEU A 115 -18.33 -2.22 11.24
CA LEU A 115 -19.62 -2.55 10.61
C LEU A 115 -19.55 -3.70 9.61
N ARG A 116 -18.39 -3.95 8.98
CA ARG A 116 -18.29 -4.76 7.77
C ARG A 116 -17.30 -5.91 7.85
N ALA A 117 -16.41 -5.92 8.85
CA ALA A 117 -15.43 -6.99 9.00
C ALA A 117 -16.09 -8.36 9.07
N THR A 118 -15.59 -9.30 8.27
CA THR A 118 -15.97 -10.71 8.32
C THR A 118 -15.27 -11.42 9.50
N SER A 119 -15.67 -12.64 9.82
CA SER A 119 -14.96 -13.46 10.81
C SER A 119 -13.49 -13.66 10.44
N THR A 120 -13.22 -13.92 9.16
CA THR A 120 -11.85 -14.07 8.64
C THR A 120 -11.03 -12.79 8.79
N ASP A 121 -11.61 -11.60 8.57
CA ASP A 121 -10.91 -10.33 8.80
C ASP A 121 -10.56 -10.16 10.27
N ILE A 122 -11.47 -10.49 11.19
CA ILE A 122 -11.23 -10.41 12.64
C ILE A 122 -10.11 -11.37 13.04
N GLU A 123 -10.13 -12.63 12.58
CA GLU A 123 -9.06 -13.60 12.84
C GLU A 123 -7.69 -13.09 12.36
N GLN A 124 -7.63 -12.47 11.18
CA GLN A 124 -6.38 -11.92 10.66
C GLN A 124 -5.90 -10.69 11.44
N LEU A 125 -6.80 -9.83 11.89
CA LEU A 125 -6.46 -8.73 12.81
C LEU A 125 -5.90 -9.26 14.15
N GLU A 126 -6.47 -10.35 14.68
CA GLU A 126 -5.94 -11.02 15.88
C GLU A 126 -4.53 -11.58 15.67
N VAL A 127 -4.29 -12.22 14.51
CA VAL A 127 -2.96 -12.75 14.16
C VAL A 127 -1.94 -11.63 14.08
N ALA A 128 -2.26 -10.52 13.41
CA ALA A 128 -1.37 -9.37 13.31
C ALA A 128 -1.07 -8.77 14.69
N LEU A 129 -2.09 -8.63 15.54
CA LEU A 129 -1.93 -8.10 16.89
C LEU A 129 -1.11 -9.02 17.79
N LYS A 130 -1.32 -10.34 17.69
CA LYS A 130 -0.48 -11.33 18.40
C LYS A 130 0.97 -11.29 17.93
N ALA A 131 1.23 -11.09 16.64
CA ALA A 131 2.58 -10.90 16.11
C ALA A 131 3.22 -9.62 16.67
N PHE A 132 2.44 -8.53 16.76
CA PHE A 132 2.86 -7.27 17.38
C PHE A 132 3.26 -7.45 18.85
N ASP A 133 2.42 -8.12 19.66
CA ASP A 133 2.67 -8.36 21.08
C ASP A 133 3.91 -9.23 21.30
N ASN A 134 4.12 -10.24 20.46
CA ASN A 134 5.23 -11.19 20.58
C ASN A 134 6.56 -10.67 20.01
N ALA A 135 6.54 -9.57 19.23
CA ALA A 135 7.74 -9.03 18.62
C ALA A 135 8.69 -8.45 19.68
N THR A 136 9.94 -8.93 19.70
CA THR A 136 10.98 -8.55 20.66
C THR A 136 11.91 -7.44 20.16
N SER A 137 11.82 -7.09 18.86
CA SER A 137 12.64 -6.05 18.24
C SER A 137 11.78 -5.10 17.40
N LEU A 138 12.34 -3.93 17.12
CA LEU A 138 11.61 -2.81 16.51
C LEU A 138 11.04 -3.15 15.14
N VAL A 139 11.85 -3.72 14.23
CA VAL A 139 11.43 -3.98 12.84
C VAL A 139 10.28 -4.98 12.76
N PRO A 140 10.33 -6.19 13.34
CA PRO A 140 9.17 -7.09 13.37
C PRO A 140 7.93 -6.47 14.02
N LYS A 141 8.11 -5.62 15.04
CA LYS A 141 7.00 -4.92 15.68
C LYS A 141 6.34 -3.93 14.72
N ALA A 142 7.13 -3.11 14.03
CA ALA A 142 6.62 -2.17 13.04
C ALA A 142 5.97 -2.89 11.83
N GLN A 143 6.50 -4.06 11.46
CA GLN A 143 5.90 -4.91 10.44
C GLN A 143 4.51 -5.41 10.83
N ALA A 144 4.34 -5.86 12.07
CA ALA A 144 3.05 -6.31 12.59
C ALA A 144 2.07 -5.13 12.76
N ASP A 145 2.56 -3.97 13.13
CA ASP A 145 1.80 -2.73 13.25
C ASP A 145 1.20 -2.30 11.92
N ILE A 146 2.04 -2.14 10.89
CA ILE A 146 1.57 -1.77 9.55
C ILE A 146 0.64 -2.84 8.95
N ALA A 147 0.87 -4.13 9.27
CA ALA A 147 -0.02 -5.20 8.87
C ALA A 147 -1.41 -5.05 9.50
N PHE A 148 -1.49 -4.72 10.80
CA PHE A 148 -2.76 -4.47 11.49
C PHE A 148 -3.54 -3.34 10.81
N HIS A 149 -2.92 -2.19 10.55
CA HIS A 149 -3.55 -1.06 9.89
C HIS A 149 -3.97 -1.37 8.44
N SER A 150 -3.16 -2.12 7.70
CA SER A 150 -3.49 -2.57 6.33
C SER A 150 -4.70 -3.52 6.32
N LEU A 151 -4.75 -4.45 7.27
CA LEU A 151 -5.88 -5.36 7.47
C LEU A 151 -7.15 -4.61 7.87
N LEU A 152 -7.02 -3.58 8.70
CA LEU A 152 -8.12 -2.71 9.08
C LEU A 152 -8.73 -2.02 7.84
N ALA A 153 -7.90 -1.43 6.99
CA ALA A 153 -8.36 -0.83 5.74
C ALA A 153 -9.05 -1.84 4.81
N ARG A 154 -8.52 -3.08 4.73
CA ARG A 154 -9.14 -4.17 3.97
C ARG A 154 -10.50 -4.59 4.57
N SER A 155 -10.62 -4.65 5.90
CA SER A 155 -11.84 -5.01 6.63
C SER A 155 -12.99 -4.04 6.41
N THR A 156 -12.74 -2.87 5.82
CA THR A 156 -13.80 -1.94 5.39
C THR A 156 -14.67 -2.50 4.27
N GLN A 157 -14.25 -3.56 3.57
CA GLN A 157 -14.85 -4.08 2.35
C GLN A 157 -14.99 -3.01 1.25
N ASN A 158 -14.15 -1.97 1.30
CA ASN A 158 -14.10 -0.90 0.30
C ASN A 158 -12.72 -0.87 -0.36
N PRO A 159 -12.60 -1.36 -1.63
CA PRO A 159 -11.33 -1.42 -2.31
C PRO A 159 -10.67 -0.05 -2.51
N VAL A 160 -11.46 1.03 -2.59
CA VAL A 160 -10.93 2.39 -2.74
C VAL A 160 -10.20 2.82 -1.46
N LEU A 161 -10.81 2.60 -0.28
CA LEU A 161 -10.15 2.91 1.01
C LEU A 161 -8.88 2.06 1.20
N GLN A 162 -8.92 0.79 0.79
CA GLN A 162 -7.76 -0.08 0.82
C GLN A 162 -6.62 0.44 -0.07
N ILE A 163 -6.94 0.88 -1.31
CA ILE A 163 -5.97 1.47 -2.23
C ILE A 163 -5.41 2.79 -1.65
N MET A 164 -6.26 3.65 -1.11
CA MET A 164 -5.84 4.92 -0.51
C MET A 164 -4.89 4.71 0.66
N PHE A 165 -5.21 3.81 1.60
CA PHE A 165 -4.30 3.47 2.69
C PHE A 165 -3.00 2.85 2.16
N GLY A 166 -3.09 1.90 1.23
CA GLY A 166 -1.93 1.28 0.60
C GLY A 166 -1.00 2.30 -0.06
N SER A 167 -1.54 3.37 -0.64
CA SER A 167 -0.74 4.41 -1.31
C SER A 167 0.11 5.25 -0.35
N ILE A 168 -0.27 5.33 0.92
CA ILE A 168 0.49 6.07 1.96
C ILE A 168 1.23 5.12 2.94
N THR A 169 1.19 3.81 2.70
CA THR A 169 1.72 2.81 3.64
C THR A 169 3.19 3.02 3.97
N SER A 170 4.04 3.36 2.98
CA SER A 170 5.47 3.62 3.21
C SER A 170 5.70 4.84 4.13
N LEU A 171 4.95 5.91 3.93
CA LEU A 171 4.99 7.09 4.78
C LEU A 171 4.45 6.81 6.19
N ALA A 172 3.35 6.03 6.28
CA ALA A 172 2.79 5.60 7.55
C ALA A 172 3.78 4.73 8.33
N PHE A 173 4.54 3.87 7.65
CA PHE A 173 5.53 3.01 8.28
C PHE A 173 6.65 3.82 8.96
N GLU A 174 7.10 4.93 8.37
CA GLU A 174 8.06 5.85 9.00
C GLU A 174 7.53 6.42 10.32
N THR A 175 6.26 6.85 10.34
CA THR A 175 5.64 7.34 11.58
C THR A 175 5.53 6.26 12.65
N MET A 176 5.22 5.03 12.25
CA MET A 176 5.14 3.87 13.15
C MET A 176 6.50 3.54 13.76
N LEU A 177 7.58 3.47 12.95
CA LEU A 177 8.93 3.26 13.45
C LEU A 177 9.30 4.26 14.55
N ARG A 178 8.98 5.54 14.34
CA ARG A 178 9.26 6.60 15.29
C ARG A 178 8.48 6.40 16.60
N SER A 179 7.17 6.20 16.52
CA SER A 179 6.30 5.98 17.69
C SER A 179 6.70 4.73 18.49
N LEU A 180 7.09 3.65 17.80
CA LEU A 180 7.49 2.40 18.42
C LEU A 180 8.89 2.46 19.03
N SER A 181 9.76 3.36 18.59
CA SER A 181 11.11 3.57 19.14
C SER A 181 11.10 4.41 20.42
N ASP A 182 10.04 5.17 20.69
CA ASP A 182 9.87 5.95 21.91
C ASP A 182 9.12 5.12 22.98
N PRO A 183 9.78 4.74 24.10
CA PRO A 183 9.14 3.90 25.12
C PRO A 183 7.92 4.55 25.79
N ALA A 184 7.87 5.89 25.90
CA ALA A 184 6.74 6.59 26.51
C ALA A 184 5.53 6.57 25.60
N ILE A 185 5.74 6.87 24.32
CA ILE A 185 4.70 6.83 23.28
C ILE A 185 4.20 5.40 23.07
N PHE A 186 5.11 4.42 22.96
CA PHE A 186 4.77 3.01 22.84
C PHE A 186 3.86 2.54 23.99
N LYS A 187 4.21 2.85 25.23
CA LYS A 187 3.42 2.46 26.41
C LYS A 187 1.97 2.98 26.37
N LEU A 188 1.75 4.14 25.77
CA LEU A 188 0.43 4.75 25.67
C LEU A 188 -0.34 4.27 24.43
N GLY A 189 0.36 4.10 23.30
CA GLY A 189 -0.23 3.80 22.00
C GLY A 189 -0.54 2.31 21.79
N ALA A 190 0.37 1.42 22.17
CA ALA A 190 0.23 -0.02 21.90
C ALA A 190 -1.07 -0.64 22.44
N PRO A 191 -1.57 -0.33 23.65
CA PRO A 191 -2.83 -0.90 24.15
C PRO A 191 -4.06 -0.49 23.34
N LEU A 192 -3.97 0.57 22.54
CA LEU A 192 -5.11 1.05 21.75
C LEU A 192 -5.44 0.15 20.56
N HIS A 193 -4.48 -0.61 20.02
CA HIS A 193 -4.77 -1.64 19.04
C HIS A 193 -5.77 -2.69 19.55
N HIS A 194 -5.59 -3.16 20.78
CA HIS A 194 -6.56 -4.06 21.42
C HIS A 194 -7.91 -3.40 21.65
N THR A 195 -7.93 -2.10 21.96
CA THR A 195 -9.16 -1.34 22.13
C THR A 195 -9.93 -1.22 20.81
N ILE A 196 -9.21 -0.93 19.71
CA ILE A 196 -9.78 -0.88 18.36
C ILE A 196 -10.37 -2.25 17.98
N LEU A 197 -9.57 -3.33 18.10
CA LEU A 197 -10.04 -4.67 17.77
C LEU A 197 -11.25 -5.10 18.62
N LYS A 198 -11.25 -4.76 19.90
CA LYS A 198 -12.39 -5.02 20.80
C LYS A 198 -13.68 -4.31 20.34
N ALA A 199 -13.55 -3.06 19.88
CA ALA A 199 -14.69 -2.31 19.35
C ALA A 199 -15.20 -2.90 18.03
N ILE A 200 -14.30 -3.32 17.14
CA ILE A 200 -14.64 -4.01 15.89
C ILE A 200 -15.41 -5.32 16.17
N LYS A 201 -14.95 -6.15 17.11
CA LYS A 201 -15.63 -7.38 17.50
C LYS A 201 -17.04 -7.13 18.07
N LYS A 202 -17.22 -5.98 18.73
CA LYS A 202 -18.52 -5.54 19.25
C LYS A 202 -19.40 -4.87 18.21
N LYS A 203 -18.93 -4.66 17.00
CA LYS A 203 -19.57 -3.89 15.93
C LYS A 203 -19.92 -2.44 16.35
N ASP A 204 -19.08 -1.87 17.22
CA ASP A 204 -19.22 -0.49 17.72
C ASP A 204 -18.33 0.45 16.90
N ALA A 205 -18.92 1.03 15.85
CA ALA A 205 -18.22 1.92 14.93
C ALA A 205 -17.70 3.20 15.61
N VAL A 206 -18.50 3.75 16.54
CA VAL A 206 -18.11 4.98 17.25
C VAL A 206 -16.94 4.73 18.19
N ALA A 207 -16.98 3.64 18.94
CA ALA A 207 -15.87 3.27 19.82
C ALA A 207 -14.59 2.93 19.02
N ALA A 208 -14.72 2.25 17.87
CA ALA A 208 -13.60 1.92 17.00
C ALA A 208 -12.94 3.20 16.44
N GLN A 209 -13.74 4.13 15.92
CA GLN A 209 -13.26 5.43 15.42
C GLN A 209 -12.56 6.21 16.53
N LYS A 210 -13.17 6.34 17.68
CA LYS A 210 -12.61 7.09 18.83
C LYS A 210 -11.30 6.47 19.33
N ALA A 211 -11.21 5.14 19.35
CA ALA A 211 -9.97 4.45 19.76
C ALA A 211 -8.84 4.68 18.74
N MET A 212 -9.15 4.65 17.42
CA MET A 212 -8.19 4.96 16.38
C MET A 212 -7.74 6.42 16.44
N SER A 213 -8.67 7.37 16.59
CA SER A 213 -8.35 8.79 16.76
C SER A 213 -7.35 9.00 17.91
N LYS A 214 -7.63 8.40 19.07
CA LYS A 214 -6.72 8.48 20.22
C LYS A 214 -5.35 7.86 19.93
N HIS A 215 -5.32 6.73 19.21
CA HIS A 215 -4.08 6.06 18.83
C HIS A 215 -3.18 6.94 17.96
N LEU A 216 -3.77 7.60 16.94
CA LEU A 216 -3.05 8.47 16.02
C LEU A 216 -2.56 9.77 16.68
N HIS A 217 -3.34 10.34 17.60
CA HIS A 217 -2.91 11.52 18.38
C HIS A 217 -1.71 11.21 19.28
N ILE A 218 -1.65 10.01 19.88
CA ILE A 218 -0.47 9.59 20.64
C ILE A 218 0.75 9.45 19.72
N ALA A 219 0.57 8.94 18.51
CA ALA A 219 1.64 8.87 17.52
C ALA A 219 2.12 10.27 17.07
N GLU A 220 1.22 11.26 17.01
CA GLU A 220 1.54 12.66 16.74
C GLU A 220 2.52 13.24 17.77
N ASP A 221 2.31 12.92 19.05
CA ASP A 221 3.19 13.40 20.14
C ASP A 221 4.65 12.94 19.96
N SER A 222 4.90 11.85 19.22
CA SER A 222 6.25 11.38 18.90
C SER A 222 7.05 12.33 18.02
N TYR A 223 6.39 13.22 17.31
CA TYR A 223 7.05 14.19 16.42
C TYR A 223 7.50 15.46 17.16
N ALA A 224 6.85 15.84 18.25
CA ALA A 224 7.20 17.02 19.06
C ALA A 224 7.55 18.24 18.16
N THR A 225 8.82 18.67 18.19
CA THR A 225 9.32 19.80 17.40
C THR A 225 9.45 19.53 15.89
N ASP A 226 9.37 18.26 15.47
CA ASP A 226 9.51 17.87 14.05
C ASP A 226 8.19 17.89 13.28
N LEU A 227 7.07 18.18 13.94
CA LEU A 227 5.74 18.09 13.35
C LEU A 227 5.57 18.95 12.08
N ASP A 228 6.22 20.11 12.06
CA ASP A 228 6.18 21.05 10.93
C ASP A 228 7.39 20.93 9.99
N ASN A 229 8.28 19.95 10.24
CA ASN A 229 9.40 19.67 9.36
C ASN A 229 8.93 18.88 8.13
N LYS A 230 9.65 19.07 7.01
CA LYS A 230 9.35 18.33 5.78
C LYS A 230 9.55 16.83 5.97
N LEU A 231 8.67 16.03 5.40
CA LEU A 231 8.78 14.56 5.44
C LEU A 231 10.08 14.05 4.82
N SER A 232 10.58 14.71 3.75
CA SER A 232 11.88 14.35 3.14
C SER A 232 13.03 14.40 4.14
N ASP A 233 13.05 15.40 5.01
CA ASP A 233 14.14 15.62 5.96
C ASP A 233 14.03 14.66 7.16
N ILE A 234 12.80 14.25 7.48
CA ILE A 234 12.51 13.28 8.56
C ILE A 234 12.86 11.87 8.13
N ALA A 235 12.47 11.44 6.92
CA ALA A 235 12.69 10.11 6.41
C ALA A 235 14.16 9.70 6.43
N ASP A 236 15.05 10.55 5.92
CA ASP A 236 16.50 10.33 5.92
C ASP A 236 17.08 10.13 7.34
N ARG A 237 16.53 10.87 8.31
CA ARG A 237 16.99 10.80 9.69
C ARG A 237 16.52 9.53 10.38
N ILE A 238 15.26 9.12 10.18
CA ILE A 238 14.69 7.89 10.78
C ILE A 238 15.50 6.66 10.34
N VAL A 239 15.84 6.55 9.05
CA VAL A 239 16.62 5.42 8.55
C VAL A 239 18.00 5.38 9.20
N LYS A 240 18.68 6.52 9.34
CA LYS A 240 20.04 6.60 9.91
C LYS A 240 20.06 6.35 11.42
N GLU A 241 19.13 6.97 12.14
CA GLU A 241 19.16 6.99 13.63
C GLU A 241 18.42 5.81 14.28
N ILE A 242 17.36 5.31 13.65
CA ILE A 242 16.50 4.27 14.23
C ILE A 242 16.84 2.88 13.72
N LEU A 243 17.00 2.73 12.40
CA LEU A 243 17.26 1.41 11.82
C LEU A 243 18.74 1.01 11.89
N HIS A 244 19.66 1.96 12.07
CA HIS A 244 21.12 1.73 12.01
C HIS A 244 21.52 0.85 10.81
N SER A 245 20.79 0.95 9.71
CA SER A 245 20.82 0.03 8.58
C SER A 245 21.18 0.77 7.30
N THR A 246 21.78 0.05 6.36
CA THR A 246 21.95 0.47 4.96
C THR A 246 20.68 0.21 4.13
N LEU A 247 19.68 -0.47 4.71
CA LEU A 247 18.41 -0.74 4.05
C LEU A 247 17.55 0.52 4.04
N THR A 248 16.89 0.75 2.93
CA THR A 248 15.87 1.82 2.83
C THR A 248 14.59 1.41 3.56
N VAL A 249 13.77 2.40 3.94
CA VAL A 249 12.43 2.14 4.49
C VAL A 249 11.60 1.26 3.55
N GLU A 250 11.74 1.46 2.23
CA GLU A 250 11.06 0.64 1.22
C GLU A 250 11.49 -0.83 1.25
N GLU A 251 12.77 -1.12 1.41
CA GLU A 251 13.27 -2.51 1.49
C GLU A 251 12.77 -3.22 2.74
N VAL A 252 12.71 -2.52 3.87
CA VAL A 252 12.16 -3.04 5.13
C VAL A 252 10.66 -3.26 4.99
N LEU A 253 9.93 -2.32 4.38
CA LEU A 253 8.50 -2.42 4.13
C LEU A 253 8.17 -3.54 3.13
N ASP A 254 8.93 -3.67 2.04
CA ASP A 254 8.77 -4.73 1.05
C ASP A 254 8.95 -6.12 1.68
N SER A 255 9.91 -6.27 2.60
CA SER A 255 10.07 -7.51 3.37
C SER A 255 8.85 -7.77 4.24
N ALA A 256 8.40 -6.75 5.00
CA ALA A 256 7.23 -6.83 5.87
C ALA A 256 5.97 -7.31 5.14
N LEU A 257 5.68 -6.68 4.01
CA LEU A 257 4.47 -6.98 3.25
C LEU A 257 4.54 -8.32 2.51
N ARG A 258 5.75 -8.79 2.14
CA ARG A 258 5.94 -10.12 1.54
C ARG A 258 5.76 -11.23 2.56
N ASP A 259 6.36 -11.10 3.73
CA ASP A 259 6.28 -12.09 4.80
C ASP A 259 4.83 -12.24 5.30
N PHE A 260 4.11 -11.13 5.35
CA PHE A 260 2.69 -11.14 5.72
C PHE A 260 1.79 -11.75 4.65
N LYS A 261 2.06 -11.49 3.35
CA LYS A 261 1.33 -12.14 2.23
C LYS A 261 1.59 -13.65 2.19
N SER A 262 2.81 -14.11 2.47
CA SER A 262 3.13 -15.54 2.49
C SER A 262 2.49 -16.28 3.67
N GLY A 263 2.33 -15.63 4.82
CA GLY A 263 1.63 -16.17 5.99
C GLY A 263 0.10 -16.27 5.81
N ILE A 264 -0.49 -15.41 4.97
CA ILE A 264 -1.95 -15.43 4.67
C ILE A 264 -2.30 -16.45 3.58
N VAL A 265 -1.37 -16.76 2.67
CA VAL A 265 -1.60 -17.70 1.55
C VAL A 265 -1.43 -19.16 1.98
N ASN A 266 -0.77 -19.43 3.11
CA ASN A 266 -0.47 -20.78 3.60
C ASN A 266 -1.32 -21.19 4.82
N SER A 267 -2.36 -20.44 5.14
CA SER A 267 -3.42 -20.77 6.11
C SER A 267 -4.78 -20.72 5.39
#